data_6603bc61ebede91e88602e0d6cecf644
#
_entry.id   6603bc61ebede91e88602e0d6cecf644
#
_cell.length_a   1.000
_cell.length_b   1.000
_cell.length_c   1.000
_cell.angle_alpha   90.00
_cell.angle_beta   90.00
_cell.angle_gamma   90.00
#
_symmetry.space_group_name_H-M   'P 1'
#
loop_
_entity.id
_entity.type
_entity.pdbx_description
1 polymer ?
#
loop_
_entity_poly.entity_id
_entity_poly.type
_entity_poly.pdbx_seq_one_letter_code
_entity_poly.pdbx_strand_id
1 'polypeptide(L)'
;MIHCGIDVGSRSIKLVFVEEAATGLAVRARHILFPGELDLADAVTQAYADGLSAMGIDAAQVATVMATGAFRKLVDCADDDVTEVSSAARGAAFVCPVARTVIEVGAEEVRVVKNDAAGHALDFSANDKCASGAGSFAESMARALQLSLADFGAAAMRSTTVIPMNARC
;
A
#
# COMPACT_ATOMS: atom_id res chain seq x y z
N MET A 1 8.65 22.17 -0.55
CA MET A 1 9.63 21.09 -0.23
C MET A 1 9.08 19.78 -0.75
N ILE A 2 9.97 18.84 -1.19
CA ILE A 2 9.56 17.51 -1.66
C ILE A 2 9.75 16.50 -0.53
N HIS A 3 8.77 15.65 -0.31
CA HIS A 3 8.81 14.55 0.67
C HIS A 3 8.49 13.24 -0.05
N CYS A 4 9.03 12.13 0.45
CA CYS A 4 8.79 10.80 -0.09
C CYS A 4 8.21 9.88 0.97
N GLY A 5 7.13 9.19 0.65
CA GLY A 5 6.61 8.06 1.41
C GLY A 5 6.94 6.75 0.70
N ILE A 6 7.45 5.76 1.42
CA ILE A 6 7.83 4.44 0.91
C ILE A 6 7.07 3.37 1.69
N ASP A 7 6.20 2.64 1.01
CA ASP A 7 5.49 1.47 1.55
C ASP A 7 6.15 0.19 1.05
N VAL A 8 6.75 -0.56 1.97
CA VAL A 8 7.44 -1.84 1.68
C VAL A 8 6.55 -3.00 2.10
N GLY A 9 5.76 -3.49 1.16
CA GLY A 9 4.94 -4.69 1.33
C GLY A 9 5.63 -5.96 0.84
N SER A 10 5.03 -7.13 1.13
CA SER A 10 5.55 -8.43 0.68
C SER A 10 5.48 -8.63 -0.84
N ARG A 11 4.58 -7.94 -1.53
CA ARG A 11 4.34 -8.13 -2.97
C ARG A 11 4.84 -6.97 -3.82
N SER A 12 4.89 -5.78 -3.27
CA SER A 12 5.28 -4.57 -4.01
C SER A 12 5.82 -3.51 -3.07
N ILE A 13 6.72 -2.70 -3.61
CA ILE A 13 7.23 -1.48 -3.00
C ILE A 13 6.56 -0.31 -3.71
N LYS A 14 5.96 0.59 -2.95
CA LYS A 14 5.24 1.74 -3.49
C LYS A 14 5.84 3.02 -2.95
N LEU A 15 6.08 3.98 -3.84
CA LEU A 15 6.58 5.30 -3.47
C LEU A 15 5.57 6.37 -3.90
N VAL A 16 5.46 7.38 -3.08
CA VAL A 16 4.76 8.61 -3.42
C VAL A 16 5.64 9.81 -3.08
N PHE A 17 5.81 10.68 -4.04
CA PHE A 17 6.46 11.97 -3.84
C PHE A 17 5.39 13.05 -3.74
N VAL A 18 5.44 13.81 -2.67
CA VAL A 18 4.53 14.94 -2.42
C VAL A 18 5.32 16.23 -2.29
N GLU A 19 4.74 17.31 -2.75
CA GLU A 19 5.31 18.64 -2.64
C GLU A 19 4.42 19.54 -1.79
N GLU A 20 5.03 20.28 -0.90
CA GLU A 20 4.35 21.36 -0.22
C GLU A 20 4.13 22.52 -1.19
N ALA A 21 2.88 22.80 -1.46
CA ALA A 21 2.44 23.94 -2.25
C ALA A 21 1.70 24.96 -1.34
N ALA A 22 1.47 26.16 -1.86
CA ALA A 22 0.74 27.19 -1.11
C ALA A 22 -0.69 26.77 -0.72
N THR A 23 -1.28 25.83 -1.45
CA THR A 23 -2.63 25.29 -1.24
C THR A 23 -2.66 23.98 -0.44
N GLY A 24 -1.51 23.53 0.06
CA GLY A 24 -1.36 22.24 0.78
C GLY A 24 -0.44 21.28 0.05
N LEU A 25 -0.54 19.97 0.38
CA LEU A 25 0.28 18.93 -0.24
C LEU A 25 -0.27 18.54 -1.61
N ALA A 26 0.62 18.41 -2.58
CA ALA A 26 0.30 17.93 -3.93
C ALA A 26 1.13 16.67 -4.26
N VAL A 27 0.47 15.63 -4.80
CA VAL A 27 1.18 14.45 -5.32
C VAL A 27 1.90 14.81 -6.61
N ARG A 28 3.23 14.63 -6.64
CA ARG A 28 4.07 14.92 -7.81
C ARG A 28 4.35 13.68 -8.64
N ALA A 29 4.64 12.55 -7.98
CA ALA A 29 4.91 11.30 -8.66
C ALA A 29 4.51 10.11 -7.80
N ARG A 30 4.32 8.98 -8.46
CA ARG A 30 4.12 7.66 -7.84
C ARG A 30 4.98 6.67 -8.59
N HIS A 31 5.54 5.74 -7.85
CA HIS A 31 6.30 4.64 -8.42
C HIS A 31 5.91 3.33 -7.72
N ILE A 32 5.83 2.25 -8.47
CA ILE A 32 5.56 0.91 -7.94
C ILE A 32 6.57 -0.04 -8.56
N LEU A 33 7.26 -0.79 -7.70
CA LEU A 33 8.17 -1.85 -8.09
C LEU A 33 7.67 -3.18 -7.51
N PHE A 34 7.67 -4.21 -8.35
CA PHE A 34 7.43 -5.59 -7.93
C PHE A 34 8.80 -6.28 -7.83
N PRO A 35 9.26 -6.65 -6.62
CA PRO A 35 10.62 -7.16 -6.41
C PRO A 35 10.95 -8.41 -7.22
N GLY A 36 9.96 -9.28 -7.49
CA GLY A 36 10.21 -10.55 -8.16
C GLY A 36 11.12 -11.44 -7.31
N GLU A 37 12.30 -11.79 -7.87
CA GLU A 37 13.34 -12.60 -7.21
C GLU A 37 14.46 -11.76 -6.58
N LEU A 38 14.38 -10.42 -6.64
CA LEU A 38 15.36 -9.53 -6.03
C LEU A 38 15.30 -9.64 -4.50
N ASP A 39 16.44 -9.46 -3.86
CA ASP A 39 16.46 -9.18 -2.42
C ASP A 39 15.63 -7.93 -2.12
N LEU A 40 14.87 -7.96 -1.03
CA LEU A 40 13.91 -6.90 -0.76
C LEU A 40 14.59 -5.57 -0.43
N ALA A 41 15.74 -5.57 0.22
CA ALA A 41 16.51 -4.35 0.53
C ALA A 41 17.08 -3.72 -0.75
N ASP A 42 17.62 -4.55 -1.65
CA ASP A 42 18.09 -4.10 -2.96
C ASP A 42 16.92 -3.53 -3.79
N ALA A 43 15.77 -4.19 -3.76
CA ALA A 43 14.57 -3.72 -4.44
C ALA A 43 14.06 -2.37 -3.90
N VAL A 44 14.16 -2.13 -2.59
CA VAL A 44 13.84 -0.82 -1.98
C VAL A 44 14.78 0.26 -2.51
N THR A 45 16.09 -0.02 -2.52
CA THR A 45 17.11 0.90 -3.04
C THR A 45 16.85 1.22 -4.52
N GLN A 46 16.57 0.21 -5.32
CA GLN A 46 16.25 0.36 -6.73
C GLN A 46 14.97 1.20 -6.94
N ALA A 47 13.90 0.89 -6.20
CA ALA A 47 12.64 1.62 -6.31
C ALA A 47 12.79 3.11 -5.98
N TYR A 48 13.60 3.43 -4.97
CA TYR A 48 13.88 4.83 -4.62
C TYR A 48 14.67 5.54 -5.70
N ALA A 49 15.72 4.92 -6.23
CA ALA A 49 16.51 5.46 -7.34
C ALA A 49 15.67 5.67 -8.61
N ASP A 50 14.82 4.72 -8.96
CA ASP A 50 13.90 4.82 -10.10
C ASP A 50 12.90 5.97 -9.92
N GLY A 51 12.35 6.12 -8.71
CA GLY A 51 11.43 7.20 -8.37
C GLY A 51 12.07 8.59 -8.52
N LEU A 52 13.30 8.77 -8.00
CA LEU A 52 14.08 10.00 -8.14
C LEU A 52 14.39 10.30 -9.62
N SER A 53 14.84 9.29 -10.36
CA SER A 53 15.14 9.41 -11.80
C SER A 53 13.90 9.82 -12.60
N ALA A 54 12.75 9.22 -12.32
CA ALA A 54 11.49 9.56 -12.99
C ALA A 54 11.05 11.01 -12.73
N MET A 55 11.43 11.58 -11.60
CA MET A 55 11.19 12.98 -11.26
C MET A 55 12.28 13.92 -11.77
N GLY A 56 13.44 13.42 -12.19
CA GLY A 56 14.59 14.21 -12.58
C GLY A 56 15.20 15.00 -11.41
N ILE A 57 15.18 14.42 -10.20
CA ILE A 57 15.72 15.05 -8.99
C ILE A 57 16.74 14.13 -8.31
N ASP A 58 17.61 14.75 -7.49
CA ASP A 58 18.55 14.05 -6.62
C ASP A 58 17.95 13.80 -5.22
N ALA A 59 18.47 12.80 -4.52
CA ALA A 59 18.06 12.50 -3.14
C ALA A 59 18.20 13.71 -2.19
N ALA A 60 19.19 14.56 -2.39
CA ALA A 60 19.41 15.77 -1.60
C ALA A 60 18.28 16.83 -1.74
N GLN A 61 17.42 16.69 -2.74
CA GLN A 61 16.24 17.56 -2.94
C GLN A 61 14.99 17.05 -2.23
N VAL A 62 15.05 15.82 -1.67
CA VAL A 62 13.99 15.25 -0.85
C VAL A 62 14.22 15.64 0.60
N ALA A 63 13.30 16.43 1.14
CA ALA A 63 13.44 16.99 2.50
C ALA A 63 13.17 15.96 3.60
N THR A 64 12.32 14.95 3.34
CA THR A 64 11.99 13.90 4.31
C THR A 64 11.58 12.63 3.57
N VAL A 65 12.07 11.50 4.05
CA VAL A 65 11.66 10.16 3.62
C VAL A 65 10.99 9.45 4.79
N MET A 66 9.73 9.04 4.62
CA MET A 66 8.97 8.29 5.62
C MET A 66 8.69 6.88 5.13
N ALA A 67 9.01 5.88 5.96
CA ALA A 67 8.76 4.49 5.63
C ALA A 67 7.47 3.96 6.28
N THR A 68 6.80 3.03 5.59
CA THR A 68 5.68 2.24 6.11
C THR A 68 5.69 0.85 5.47
N GLY A 69 4.72 0.01 5.82
CA GLY A 69 4.63 -1.36 5.33
C GLY A 69 5.22 -2.37 6.30
N ALA A 70 4.97 -3.65 6.01
CA ALA A 70 5.43 -4.77 6.83
C ALA A 70 6.97 -4.80 6.96
N PHE A 71 7.67 -4.39 5.91
CA PHE A 71 9.14 -4.40 5.84
C PHE A 71 9.76 -3.00 5.89
N ARG A 72 9.07 -2.01 6.46
CA ARG A 72 9.53 -0.61 6.53
C ARG A 72 10.93 -0.41 7.12
N LYS A 73 11.39 -1.35 7.95
CA LYS A 73 12.73 -1.29 8.55
C LYS A 73 13.87 -1.58 7.58
N LEU A 74 13.56 -1.98 6.33
CA LEU A 74 14.54 -2.16 5.26
C LEU A 74 14.80 -0.86 4.47
N VAL A 75 14.17 0.25 4.83
CA VAL A 75 14.36 1.55 4.16
C VAL A 75 15.45 2.33 4.89
N ASP A 76 16.71 2.07 4.55
CA ASP A 76 17.87 2.70 5.20
C ASP A 76 17.90 4.22 5.04
N CYS A 77 17.33 4.75 3.96
CA CYS A 77 17.27 6.19 3.71
C CYS A 77 16.09 6.89 4.39
N ALA A 78 15.25 6.18 5.16
CA ALA A 78 14.14 6.79 5.85
C ALA A 78 14.59 7.59 7.08
N ASP A 79 14.05 8.80 7.22
CA ASP A 79 14.26 9.62 8.42
C ASP A 79 13.46 9.07 9.61
N ASP A 80 12.28 8.46 9.34
CA ASP A 80 11.44 7.82 10.35
C ASP A 80 10.46 6.85 9.70
N ASP A 81 9.72 6.10 10.50
CA ASP A 81 8.70 5.18 10.02
C ASP A 81 7.37 5.30 10.78
N VAL A 82 6.30 4.97 10.09
CA VAL A 82 4.94 4.93 10.65
C VAL A 82 4.28 3.57 10.40
N THR A 83 3.33 3.23 11.25
CA THR A 83 2.56 1.99 11.06
C THR A 83 1.67 2.06 9.83
N GLU A 84 1.38 0.93 9.23
CA GLU A 84 0.47 0.82 8.09
C GLU A 84 -0.94 1.33 8.43
N VAL A 85 -1.40 1.13 9.66
CA VAL A 85 -2.68 1.65 10.17
C VAL A 85 -2.70 3.17 10.14
N SER A 86 -1.63 3.81 10.63
CA SER A 86 -1.53 5.27 10.64
C SER A 86 -1.42 5.84 9.22
N SER A 87 -0.62 5.22 8.36
CA SER A 87 -0.45 5.66 6.97
C SER A 87 -1.73 5.48 6.16
N ALA A 88 -2.48 4.37 6.35
CA ALA A 88 -3.76 4.14 5.70
C ALA A 88 -4.80 5.19 6.10
N ALA A 89 -4.93 5.48 7.40
CA ALA A 89 -5.86 6.50 7.90
C ALA A 89 -5.54 7.90 7.34
N ARG A 90 -4.28 8.31 7.37
CA ARG A 90 -3.82 9.62 6.85
C ARG A 90 -3.97 9.71 5.34
N GLY A 91 -3.56 8.67 4.62
CA GLY A 91 -3.67 8.61 3.17
C GLY A 91 -5.12 8.65 2.69
N ALA A 92 -6.03 7.93 3.37
CA ALA A 92 -7.45 7.96 3.05
C ALA A 92 -8.06 9.34 3.30
N ALA A 93 -7.76 9.99 4.41
CA ALA A 93 -8.24 11.36 4.69
C ALA A 93 -7.72 12.37 3.66
N PHE A 94 -6.50 12.18 3.15
CA PHE A 94 -5.94 13.02 2.09
C PHE A 94 -6.66 12.83 0.74
N VAL A 95 -6.93 11.59 0.35
CA VAL A 95 -7.54 11.26 -0.96
C VAL A 95 -9.05 11.45 -0.93
N CYS A 96 -9.68 11.11 0.20
CA CYS A 96 -11.14 11.16 0.39
C CYS A 96 -11.47 11.73 1.78
N PRO A 97 -11.54 13.06 1.96
CA PRO A 97 -11.69 13.71 3.26
C PRO A 97 -12.96 13.34 4.03
N VAL A 98 -13.94 12.76 3.34
CA VAL A 98 -15.21 12.30 3.97
C VAL A 98 -15.14 10.84 4.46
N ALA A 99 -14.11 10.08 4.06
CA ALA A 99 -13.95 8.70 4.51
C ALA A 99 -13.69 8.63 6.02
N ARG A 100 -14.36 7.69 6.68
CA ARG A 100 -14.21 7.40 8.12
C ARG A 100 -13.88 5.95 8.41
N THR A 101 -13.90 5.13 7.37
CA THR A 101 -13.50 3.72 7.43
C THR A 101 -12.74 3.39 6.17
N VAL A 102 -11.59 2.80 6.33
CA VAL A 102 -10.71 2.33 5.25
C VAL A 102 -10.68 0.82 5.30
N ILE A 103 -10.94 0.17 4.17
CA ILE A 103 -10.74 -1.26 4.01
C ILE A 103 -9.56 -1.43 3.07
N GLU A 104 -8.48 -1.98 3.60
CA GLU A 104 -7.26 -2.28 2.86
C GLU A 104 -7.18 -3.79 2.61
N VAL A 105 -7.02 -4.17 1.36
CA VAL A 105 -6.83 -5.56 0.96
C VAL A 105 -5.42 -5.70 0.39
N GLY A 106 -4.52 -6.16 1.23
CA GLY A 106 -3.13 -6.45 0.86
C GLY A 106 -2.96 -7.84 0.27
N ALA A 107 -1.71 -8.20 -0.04
CA ALA A 107 -1.37 -9.54 -0.54
C ALA A 107 -1.63 -10.63 0.49
N GLU A 108 -1.29 -10.38 1.75
CA GLU A 108 -1.34 -11.36 2.84
C GLU A 108 -2.29 -11.00 3.97
N GLU A 109 -2.73 -9.76 4.03
CA GLU A 109 -3.53 -9.23 5.13
C GLU A 109 -4.66 -8.33 4.62
N VAL A 110 -5.79 -8.38 5.32
CA VAL A 110 -6.89 -7.43 5.17
C VAL A 110 -7.02 -6.64 6.46
N ARG A 111 -7.06 -5.32 6.35
CA ARG A 111 -7.28 -4.42 7.50
C ARG A 111 -8.50 -3.55 7.28
N VAL A 112 -9.16 -3.25 8.38
CA VAL A 112 -10.20 -2.24 8.45
C VAL A 112 -9.74 -1.21 9.47
N VAL A 113 -9.63 0.04 9.05
CA VAL A 113 -9.19 1.14 9.92
C VAL A 113 -10.31 2.16 10.02
N LYS A 114 -10.71 2.49 11.23
CA LYS A 114 -11.62 3.60 11.53
C LYS A 114 -10.79 4.84 11.82
N ASN A 115 -11.10 5.96 11.17
CA ASN A 115 -10.37 7.21 11.33
C ASN A 115 -11.28 8.41 11.60
N ASP A 116 -10.71 9.44 12.21
CA ASP A 116 -11.35 10.75 12.37
C ASP A 116 -11.23 11.62 11.10
N ALA A 117 -11.77 12.82 11.15
CA ALA A 117 -11.72 13.77 10.03
C ALA A 117 -10.30 14.28 9.72
N ALA A 118 -9.40 14.24 10.69
CA ALA A 118 -7.99 14.63 10.54
C ALA A 118 -7.10 13.48 10.04
N GLY A 119 -7.67 12.27 9.88
CA GLY A 119 -6.94 11.08 9.44
C GLY A 119 -6.15 10.41 10.57
N HIS A 120 -6.53 10.60 11.84
CA HIS A 120 -5.98 9.81 12.93
C HIS A 120 -6.75 8.49 13.03
N ALA A 121 -6.02 7.38 13.14
CA ALA A 121 -6.64 6.09 13.40
C ALA A 121 -7.25 6.07 14.79
N LEU A 122 -8.54 5.75 14.89
CA LEU A 122 -9.29 5.61 16.14
C LEU A 122 -9.36 4.17 16.62
N ASP A 123 -9.46 3.24 15.67
CA ASP A 123 -9.59 1.82 15.91
C ASP A 123 -9.21 1.04 14.65
N PHE A 124 -8.80 -0.21 14.79
CA PHE A 124 -8.53 -1.07 13.63
C PHE A 124 -8.77 -2.54 13.95
N SER A 125 -9.03 -3.30 12.91
CA SER A 125 -9.05 -4.76 12.94
C SER A 125 -8.29 -5.30 11.75
N ALA A 126 -7.47 -6.32 11.98
CA ALA A 126 -6.72 -7.01 10.94
C ALA A 126 -7.04 -8.50 10.93
N ASN A 127 -7.03 -9.12 9.76
CA ASN A 127 -7.09 -10.55 9.64
C ASN A 127 -5.68 -11.14 9.77
N ASP A 128 -5.32 -11.59 10.96
CA ASP A 128 -3.99 -12.12 11.29
C ASP A 128 -3.91 -13.68 11.23
N LYS A 129 -5.02 -14.35 10.91
CA LYS A 129 -5.12 -15.80 11.09
C LYS A 129 -5.15 -16.62 9.80
N CYS A 130 -5.46 -16.02 8.67
CA CYS A 130 -5.56 -16.75 7.42
C CYS A 130 -5.47 -15.82 6.20
N ALA A 131 -4.57 -16.15 5.29
CA ALA A 131 -4.41 -15.46 4.01
C ALA A 131 -5.58 -15.65 3.02
N SER A 132 -6.56 -16.50 3.34
CA SER A 132 -7.69 -16.80 2.43
C SER A 132 -8.57 -15.58 2.10
N GLY A 133 -8.50 -14.53 2.90
CA GLY A 133 -9.17 -13.26 2.61
C GLY A 133 -8.31 -12.22 1.91
N ALA A 134 -7.06 -12.55 1.59
CA ALA A 134 -6.08 -11.61 1.07
C ALA A 134 -5.85 -11.76 -0.44
N GLY A 135 -5.18 -10.80 -1.05
CA GLY A 135 -4.93 -10.73 -2.49
C GLY A 135 -4.19 -11.93 -3.06
N SER A 136 -3.22 -12.49 -2.33
CA SER A 136 -2.48 -13.70 -2.76
C SER A 136 -3.38 -14.92 -2.95
N PHE A 137 -4.41 -15.07 -2.12
CA PHE A 137 -5.40 -16.13 -2.31
C PHE A 137 -6.22 -15.89 -3.57
N ALA A 138 -6.69 -14.66 -3.80
CA ALA A 138 -7.42 -14.31 -5.02
C ALA A 138 -6.56 -14.53 -6.28
N GLU A 139 -5.28 -14.16 -6.26
CA GLU A 139 -4.33 -14.44 -7.36
C GLU A 139 -4.16 -15.96 -7.60
N SER A 140 -4.07 -16.74 -6.54
CA SER A 140 -3.92 -18.20 -6.63
C SER A 140 -5.18 -18.85 -7.23
N MET A 141 -6.35 -18.39 -6.85
CA MET A 141 -7.62 -18.88 -7.41
C MET A 141 -7.79 -18.47 -8.87
N ALA A 142 -7.48 -17.23 -9.22
CA ALA A 142 -7.51 -16.76 -10.60
C ALA A 142 -6.60 -17.63 -11.49
N ARG A 143 -5.37 -17.90 -11.02
CA ARG A 143 -4.41 -18.77 -11.71
C ARG A 143 -4.93 -20.20 -11.87
N ALA A 144 -5.53 -20.79 -10.83
CA ALA A 144 -6.10 -22.13 -10.89
C ALA A 144 -7.24 -22.21 -11.91
N LEU A 145 -7.99 -21.15 -12.11
CA LEU A 145 -9.05 -21.03 -13.08
C LEU A 145 -8.56 -20.54 -14.46
N GLN A 146 -7.26 -20.33 -14.64
CA GLN A 146 -6.65 -19.80 -15.87
C GLN A 146 -7.24 -18.44 -16.29
N LEU A 147 -7.56 -17.58 -15.31
CA LEU A 147 -8.08 -16.24 -15.51
C LEU A 147 -7.04 -15.20 -15.09
N SER A 148 -7.10 -14.03 -15.73
CA SER A 148 -6.45 -12.85 -15.15
C SER A 148 -7.16 -12.42 -13.85
N LEU A 149 -6.47 -11.68 -12.98
CA LEU A 149 -7.10 -11.19 -11.74
C LEU A 149 -8.30 -10.26 -12.04
N ALA A 150 -8.21 -9.48 -13.12
CA ALA A 150 -9.31 -8.62 -13.57
C ALA A 150 -10.51 -9.44 -14.04
N ASP A 151 -10.30 -10.50 -14.84
CA ASP A 151 -11.37 -11.39 -15.32
C ASP A 151 -11.98 -12.19 -14.17
N PHE A 152 -11.15 -12.58 -13.18
CA PHE A 152 -11.61 -13.27 -11.98
C PHE A 152 -12.55 -12.38 -11.16
N GLY A 153 -12.21 -11.10 -10.96
CA GLY A 153 -13.07 -10.12 -10.32
C GLY A 153 -14.39 -9.92 -11.08
N ALA A 154 -14.31 -9.77 -12.41
CA ALA A 154 -15.48 -9.63 -13.26
C ALA A 154 -16.38 -10.88 -13.24
N ALA A 155 -15.81 -12.08 -13.17
CA ALA A 155 -16.55 -13.33 -13.01
C ALA A 155 -17.26 -13.40 -11.65
N ALA A 156 -16.58 -13.02 -10.58
CA ALA A 156 -17.15 -12.97 -9.23
C ALA A 156 -18.38 -12.06 -9.16
N MET A 157 -18.34 -10.90 -9.81
CA MET A 157 -19.46 -9.96 -9.86
C MET A 157 -20.69 -10.49 -10.61
N ARG A 158 -20.54 -11.53 -11.44
CA ARG A 158 -21.67 -12.20 -12.13
C ARG A 158 -22.29 -13.35 -11.32
N SER A 159 -21.67 -13.71 -10.18
CA SER A 159 -22.21 -14.77 -9.34
C SER A 159 -23.56 -14.36 -8.74
N THR A 160 -24.53 -15.25 -8.82
CA THR A 160 -25.86 -15.10 -8.18
C THR A 160 -25.99 -15.94 -6.91
N THR A 161 -24.93 -16.69 -6.57
CA THR A 161 -24.93 -17.59 -5.42
C THR A 161 -23.85 -17.15 -4.43
N VAL A 162 -24.24 -16.99 -3.17
CA VAL A 162 -23.30 -16.77 -2.07
C VAL A 162 -23.00 -18.11 -1.40
N ILE A 163 -21.75 -18.53 -1.48
CA ILE A 163 -21.28 -19.74 -0.79
C ILE A 163 -20.63 -19.29 0.53
N PRO A 164 -21.17 -19.68 1.70
CA PRO A 164 -20.58 -19.33 2.97
C PRO A 164 -19.20 -19.99 3.10
N MET A 165 -18.19 -19.19 3.44
CA MET A 165 -16.84 -19.65 3.70
C MET A 165 -16.58 -19.72 5.21
N ASN A 166 -15.79 -20.71 5.62
CA ASN A 166 -15.37 -20.79 7.02
C ASN A 166 -14.36 -19.67 7.32
N ALA A 167 -14.59 -18.93 8.40
CA ALA A 167 -13.71 -17.84 8.82
C ALA A 167 -12.29 -18.30 9.25
N ARG A 168 -12.07 -19.60 9.39
CA ARG A 168 -10.79 -20.16 9.84
C ARG A 168 -9.98 -20.87 8.76
N CYS A 169 -10.54 -21.03 7.58
CA CYS A 169 -9.82 -21.59 6.43
C CYS A 169 -10.63 -21.44 5.15
#